data_96b3ecfb04878e8d57210749199d1699
#
_entry.id   96b3ecfb04878e8d57210749199d1699
#
_cell.length_a   1.000
_cell.length_b   1.000
_cell.length_c   1.000
_cell.angle_alpha   90.00
_cell.angle_beta   90.00
_cell.angle_gamma   90.00
#
_symmetry.space_group_name_H-M   'P 1'
#
loop_
_entity.id
_entity.type
_entity.pdbx_description
1 polymer ?
#
loop_
_entity_poly.entity_id
_entity_poly.type
_entity_poly.pdbx_seq_one_letter_code
_entity_poly.pdbx_strand_id
1 'polypeptide(L)'
;MPKVVVTGGSGMLGRWVVKHFVEKGYEVVNADVKHLAEPLCRSVIVDLNQLGEVYGVLAGADAVVHLAAIPVAYSHPNEVTFQNNVMSTYNVLEAAAGLGIRKAVIASSESSYGLVFARERIGPQYVPVDEAHPQVPQDSYGLSKIVNEQTADMIHRRTGMQVVSFRLGNVIAPDAYERFPSFVHDPEQRERILWSYIDTRDAAEACRLAVEAEGLGSVALNIAADDSSMAVPSRELMAARFPEVRDFRTALAGHESLLSNEKAKRLLNWQPKYAWRDHVKGWEK
;
A
#
# COMPACT_ATOMS: atom_id res chain seq x y z
N MET A 1 21.39 -8.80 14.17
CA MET A 1 20.50 -8.57 12.99
C MET A 1 19.37 -7.71 13.48
N PRO A 2 18.95 -6.68 12.73
CA PRO A 2 17.79 -5.90 13.12
C PRO A 2 16.54 -6.76 13.09
N LYS A 3 15.66 -6.57 14.07
CA LYS A 3 14.40 -7.30 14.23
C LYS A 3 13.25 -6.48 13.72
N VAL A 4 12.47 -7.05 12.79
CA VAL A 4 11.28 -6.41 12.21
C VAL A 4 10.04 -7.25 12.52
N VAL A 5 9.01 -6.60 13.05
CA VAL A 5 7.69 -7.21 13.18
C VAL A 5 6.85 -6.83 11.98
N VAL A 6 6.32 -7.82 11.27
CA VAL A 6 5.39 -7.64 10.15
C VAL A 6 4.01 -8.05 10.61
N THR A 7 3.10 -7.10 10.77
CA THR A 7 1.70 -7.42 11.05
C THR A 7 0.94 -7.65 9.75
N GLY A 8 0.00 -8.59 9.75
CA GLY A 8 -0.66 -9.01 8.51
C GLY A 8 0.26 -9.80 7.58
N GLY A 9 1.35 -10.38 8.11
CA GLY A 9 2.36 -11.07 7.31
C GLY A 9 1.86 -12.35 6.65
N SER A 10 0.73 -12.90 7.08
CA SER A 10 0.09 -14.05 6.43
C SER A 10 -0.87 -13.68 5.29
N GLY A 11 -1.03 -12.36 5.04
CA GLY A 11 -1.82 -11.84 3.92
C GLY A 11 -1.10 -11.90 2.58
N MET A 12 -1.79 -11.49 1.52
CA MET A 12 -1.27 -11.52 0.13
C MET A 12 0.04 -10.72 -0.01
N LEU A 13 0.08 -9.47 0.42
CA LEU A 13 1.31 -8.67 0.41
C LEU A 13 2.26 -9.12 1.52
N GLY A 14 1.73 -9.37 2.72
CA GLY A 14 2.53 -9.62 3.92
C GLY A 14 3.49 -10.79 3.78
N ARG A 15 3.07 -11.90 3.14
CA ARG A 15 3.95 -13.06 2.90
C ARG A 15 5.18 -12.70 2.06
N TRP A 16 5.04 -11.80 1.09
CA TRP A 16 6.16 -11.32 0.27
C TRP A 16 7.07 -10.39 1.05
N VAL A 17 6.50 -9.53 1.90
CA VAL A 17 7.28 -8.68 2.79
C VAL A 17 8.07 -9.52 3.79
N VAL A 18 7.44 -10.50 4.47
CA VAL A 18 8.13 -11.43 5.36
C VAL A 18 9.27 -12.14 4.65
N LYS A 19 8.99 -12.75 3.48
CA LYS A 19 9.99 -13.46 2.67
C LYS A 19 11.16 -12.54 2.32
N HIS A 20 10.86 -11.34 1.84
CA HIS A 20 11.88 -10.38 1.41
C HIS A 20 12.79 -9.95 2.58
N PHE A 21 12.24 -9.62 3.75
CA PHE A 21 13.05 -9.26 4.92
C PHE A 21 13.92 -10.43 5.41
N VAL A 22 13.39 -11.66 5.41
CA VAL A 22 14.17 -12.87 5.75
C VAL A 22 15.32 -13.06 4.77
N GLU A 23 15.09 -12.96 3.46
CA GLU A 23 16.12 -13.05 2.42
C GLU A 23 17.20 -11.96 2.54
N LYS A 24 16.85 -10.80 3.10
CA LYS A 24 17.79 -9.70 3.38
C LYS A 24 18.48 -9.80 4.74
N GLY A 25 18.28 -10.89 5.47
CA GLY A 25 19.01 -11.19 6.71
C GLY A 25 18.44 -10.49 7.96
N TYR A 26 17.18 -10.09 7.95
CA TYR A 26 16.50 -9.58 9.15
C TYR A 26 15.99 -10.73 10.03
N GLU A 27 15.94 -10.50 11.33
CA GLU A 27 15.11 -11.29 12.23
C GLU A 27 13.66 -10.83 12.06
N VAL A 28 12.79 -11.72 11.55
CA VAL A 28 11.39 -11.38 11.27
C VAL A 28 10.46 -12.09 12.23
N VAL A 29 9.48 -11.37 12.75
CA VAL A 29 8.32 -11.93 13.46
C VAL A 29 7.06 -11.57 12.66
N ASN A 30 6.33 -12.59 12.22
CA ASN A 30 4.99 -12.42 11.67
C ASN A 30 3.97 -12.31 12.82
N ALA A 31 3.17 -11.27 12.81
CA ALA A 31 2.07 -11.03 13.74
C ALA A 31 0.75 -10.96 12.97
N ASP A 32 -0.11 -11.97 13.11
CA ASP A 32 -1.35 -12.05 12.31
C ASP A 32 -2.41 -12.84 13.11
N VAL A 33 -3.65 -12.83 12.65
CA VAL A 33 -4.74 -13.66 13.17
C VAL A 33 -4.64 -15.13 12.71
N LYS A 34 -3.69 -15.45 11.82
CA LYS A 34 -3.39 -16.80 11.32
C LYS A 34 -1.90 -16.98 11.10
N HIS A 35 -1.41 -18.22 11.17
CA HIS A 35 -0.03 -18.52 10.85
C HIS A 35 0.28 -18.36 9.35
N LEU A 36 1.57 -18.15 9.05
CA LEU A 36 2.10 -18.26 7.69
C LEU A 36 1.87 -19.68 7.16
N ALA A 37 1.52 -19.79 5.88
CA ALA A 37 1.42 -21.08 5.20
C ALA A 37 2.79 -21.78 5.08
N GLU A 38 3.86 -20.99 4.84
CA GLU A 38 5.24 -21.44 4.85
C GLU A 38 5.94 -20.93 6.11
N PRO A 39 6.64 -21.77 6.90
CA PRO A 39 7.26 -21.36 8.16
C PRO A 39 8.59 -20.59 7.92
N LEU A 40 8.52 -19.43 7.26
CA LEU A 40 9.69 -18.60 6.93
C LEU A 40 10.32 -17.93 8.16
N CYS A 41 9.53 -17.67 9.20
CA CYS A 41 9.95 -16.99 10.43
C CYS A 41 9.05 -17.38 11.61
N ARG A 42 9.38 -16.85 12.80
CA ARG A 42 8.48 -16.96 13.96
C ARG A 42 7.15 -16.29 13.65
N SER A 43 6.04 -17.02 13.86
CA SER A 43 4.68 -16.52 13.65
C SER A 43 3.91 -16.52 14.97
N VAL A 44 3.30 -15.41 15.32
CA VAL A 44 2.54 -15.20 16.54
C VAL A 44 1.10 -14.84 16.16
N ILE A 45 0.15 -15.58 16.74
CA ILE A 45 -1.28 -15.22 16.63
C ILE A 45 -1.55 -14.06 17.59
N VAL A 46 -2.13 -12.98 17.07
CA VAL A 46 -2.37 -11.75 17.84
C VAL A 46 -3.60 -11.01 17.32
N ASP A 47 -4.42 -10.52 18.24
CA ASP A 47 -5.47 -9.55 17.93
C ASP A 47 -4.92 -8.12 18.12
N LEU A 48 -4.71 -7.41 17.02
CA LEU A 48 -4.17 -6.05 17.05
C LEU A 48 -5.14 -5.01 17.67
N ASN A 49 -6.38 -5.39 17.92
CA ASN A 49 -7.31 -4.56 18.70
C ASN A 49 -7.05 -4.66 20.22
N GLN A 50 -6.23 -5.62 20.67
CA GLN A 50 -5.83 -5.80 22.05
C GLN A 50 -4.46 -5.15 22.29
N LEU A 51 -4.42 -3.94 22.82
CA LEU A 51 -3.17 -3.17 22.98
C LEU A 51 -2.10 -3.93 23.75
N GLY A 52 -2.47 -4.71 24.77
CA GLY A 52 -1.51 -5.54 25.54
C GLY A 52 -0.83 -6.62 24.71
N GLU A 53 -1.57 -7.26 23.80
CA GLU A 53 -1.01 -8.24 22.88
C GLU A 53 -0.03 -7.58 21.88
N VAL A 54 -0.38 -6.36 21.41
CA VAL A 54 0.47 -5.58 20.52
C VAL A 54 1.79 -5.22 21.19
N TYR A 55 1.77 -4.75 22.45
CA TYR A 55 3.00 -4.53 23.23
C TYR A 55 3.85 -5.79 23.33
N GLY A 56 3.20 -6.94 23.60
CA GLY A 56 3.89 -8.23 23.72
C GLY A 56 4.60 -8.65 22.43
N VAL A 57 3.95 -8.52 21.27
CA VAL A 57 4.54 -8.96 19.99
C VAL A 57 5.59 -7.99 19.47
N LEU A 58 5.48 -6.69 19.76
CA LEU A 58 6.44 -5.66 19.31
C LEU A 58 7.68 -5.58 20.22
N ALA A 59 7.69 -6.21 21.40
CA ALA A 59 8.80 -6.12 22.35
C ALA A 59 10.15 -6.52 21.71
N GLY A 60 11.11 -5.61 21.80
CA GLY A 60 12.46 -5.77 21.28
C GLY A 60 12.58 -5.69 19.76
N ALA A 61 11.57 -5.19 19.05
CA ALA A 61 11.67 -4.90 17.62
C ALA A 61 12.40 -3.57 17.37
N ASP A 62 13.16 -3.51 16.29
CA ASP A 62 13.81 -2.27 15.81
C ASP A 62 12.87 -1.47 14.88
N ALA A 63 11.99 -2.17 14.17
CA ALA A 63 11.00 -1.54 13.29
C ALA A 63 9.72 -2.40 13.17
N VAL A 64 8.63 -1.76 12.72
CA VAL A 64 7.37 -2.43 12.42
C VAL A 64 6.91 -2.13 11.00
N VAL A 65 6.44 -3.17 10.29
CA VAL A 65 5.73 -3.04 9.01
C VAL A 65 4.29 -3.50 9.23
N HIS A 66 3.36 -2.54 9.28
CA HIS A 66 1.95 -2.78 9.60
C HIS A 66 1.11 -2.87 8.34
N LEU A 67 0.77 -4.11 7.94
CA LEU A 67 -0.03 -4.42 6.76
C LEU A 67 -1.40 -5.02 7.10
N ALA A 68 -1.62 -5.36 8.38
CA ALA A 68 -2.87 -5.94 8.83
C ALA A 68 -4.03 -4.95 8.67
N ALA A 69 -5.06 -5.36 7.97
CA ALA A 69 -6.29 -4.60 7.78
C ALA A 69 -7.40 -5.49 7.22
N ILE A 70 -8.63 -5.06 7.28
CA ILE A 70 -9.68 -5.46 6.36
C ILE A 70 -9.40 -4.68 5.06
N PRO A 71 -8.99 -5.35 3.95
CA PRO A 71 -8.27 -4.69 2.85
C PRO A 71 -9.17 -4.10 1.76
N VAL A 72 -10.50 -4.14 1.93
CA VAL A 72 -11.46 -3.70 0.91
C VAL A 72 -12.75 -3.21 1.56
N ALA A 73 -13.37 -2.17 0.99
CA ALA A 73 -14.68 -1.68 1.40
C ALA A 73 -15.77 -2.73 1.16
N TYR A 74 -16.80 -2.69 1.96
CA TYR A 74 -18.03 -3.49 1.82
C TYR A 74 -17.88 -5.02 1.95
N SER A 75 -16.69 -5.55 2.28
CA SER A 75 -16.51 -6.97 2.62
C SER A 75 -17.04 -7.31 4.02
N HIS A 76 -17.13 -6.31 4.88
CA HIS A 76 -17.67 -6.34 6.23
C HIS A 76 -18.60 -5.13 6.43
N PRO A 77 -19.42 -5.09 7.49
CA PRO A 77 -20.12 -3.87 7.87
C PRO A 77 -19.16 -2.68 7.99
N ASN A 78 -19.63 -1.50 7.60
CA ASN A 78 -18.78 -0.32 7.50
C ASN A 78 -18.08 0.04 8.82
N GLU A 79 -18.80 -0.04 9.93
CA GLU A 79 -18.28 0.22 11.28
C GLU A 79 -17.20 -0.80 11.68
N VAL A 80 -17.37 -2.09 11.30
CA VAL A 80 -16.37 -3.14 11.56
C VAL A 80 -15.09 -2.86 10.82
N THR A 81 -15.18 -2.52 9.53
CA THR A 81 -14.02 -2.16 8.70
C THR A 81 -13.30 -0.94 9.27
N PHE A 82 -14.04 0.12 9.60
CA PHE A 82 -13.48 1.33 10.14
C PHE A 82 -12.81 1.09 11.50
N GLN A 83 -13.53 0.49 12.45
CA GLN A 83 -13.03 0.21 13.79
C GLN A 83 -11.77 -0.67 13.75
N ASN A 84 -11.83 -1.78 13.01
CA ASN A 84 -10.68 -2.69 12.90
C ASN A 84 -9.44 -1.98 12.36
N ASN A 85 -9.59 -1.26 11.24
CA ASN A 85 -8.44 -0.67 10.55
C ASN A 85 -7.85 0.51 11.32
N VAL A 86 -8.69 1.31 11.97
CA VAL A 86 -8.24 2.47 12.75
C VAL A 86 -7.61 2.02 14.06
N MET A 87 -8.29 1.15 14.82
CA MET A 87 -7.81 0.75 16.15
C MET A 87 -6.56 -0.13 16.07
N SER A 88 -6.49 -1.05 15.11
CA SER A 88 -5.26 -1.86 14.93
C SER A 88 -4.05 -0.99 14.59
N THR A 89 -4.21 -0.01 13.69
CA THR A 89 -3.12 0.92 13.35
C THR A 89 -2.75 1.80 14.53
N TYR A 90 -3.74 2.36 15.24
CA TYR A 90 -3.48 3.16 16.43
C TYR A 90 -2.70 2.36 17.48
N ASN A 91 -3.17 1.15 17.82
CA ASN A 91 -2.54 0.29 18.81
C ASN A 91 -1.08 -0.08 18.42
N VAL A 92 -0.85 -0.39 17.15
CA VAL A 92 0.50 -0.71 16.65
C VAL A 92 1.43 0.48 16.79
N LEU A 93 1.01 1.67 16.35
CA LEU A 93 1.83 2.87 16.43
C LEU A 93 2.03 3.35 17.88
N GLU A 94 0.99 3.25 18.73
CA GLU A 94 1.06 3.60 20.16
C GLU A 94 2.03 2.67 20.92
N ALA A 95 1.89 1.35 20.71
CA ALA A 95 2.79 0.39 21.35
C ALA A 95 4.24 0.52 20.82
N ALA A 96 4.42 0.73 19.52
CA ALA A 96 5.75 0.97 18.94
C ALA A 96 6.40 2.21 19.57
N ALA A 97 5.67 3.32 19.68
CA ALA A 97 6.15 4.53 20.32
C ALA A 97 6.46 4.30 21.81
N GLY A 98 5.59 3.61 22.55
CA GLY A 98 5.79 3.28 23.97
C GLY A 98 6.99 2.37 24.23
N LEU A 99 7.34 1.51 23.27
CA LEU A 99 8.53 0.63 23.33
C LEU A 99 9.81 1.30 22.81
N GLY A 100 9.73 2.55 22.33
CA GLY A 100 10.88 3.26 21.78
C GLY A 100 11.29 2.80 20.38
N ILE A 101 10.42 2.10 19.66
CA ILE A 101 10.64 1.75 18.24
C ILE A 101 10.61 3.06 17.44
N ARG A 102 11.61 3.25 16.60
CA ARG A 102 11.81 4.53 15.92
C ARG A 102 11.29 4.58 14.49
N LYS A 103 10.94 3.44 13.91
CA LYS A 103 10.57 3.31 12.50
C LYS A 103 9.35 2.43 12.31
N ALA A 104 8.38 2.95 11.58
CA ALA A 104 7.22 2.19 11.13
C ALA A 104 6.92 2.45 9.66
N VAL A 105 6.42 1.41 8.98
CA VAL A 105 5.77 1.51 7.68
C VAL A 105 4.33 1.04 7.87
N ILE A 106 3.36 1.81 7.40
CA ILE A 106 1.94 1.42 7.48
C ILE A 106 1.31 1.35 6.09
N ALA A 107 0.42 0.37 5.90
CA ALA A 107 -0.35 0.28 4.66
C ALA A 107 -1.51 1.27 4.66
N SER A 108 -1.36 2.35 3.87
CA SER A 108 -2.45 3.18 3.37
C SER A 108 -2.92 2.63 2.00
N SER A 109 -3.69 3.39 1.23
CA SER A 109 -4.29 2.91 -0.02
C SER A 109 -4.60 4.07 -0.96
N GLU A 110 -4.53 3.82 -2.27
CA GLU A 110 -5.09 4.70 -3.31
C GLU A 110 -6.58 4.97 -3.12
N SER A 111 -7.30 4.08 -2.39
CA SER A 111 -8.72 4.29 -2.05
C SER A 111 -8.97 5.54 -1.22
N SER A 112 -7.94 6.06 -0.54
CA SER A 112 -8.04 7.32 0.20
C SER A 112 -8.35 8.53 -0.70
N TYR A 113 -8.01 8.46 -1.99
CA TYR A 113 -8.36 9.52 -2.94
C TYR A 113 -9.87 9.59 -3.25
N GLY A 114 -10.63 8.54 -2.93
CA GLY A 114 -12.09 8.52 -3.06
C GLY A 114 -12.60 8.12 -4.44
N LEU A 115 -11.74 7.62 -5.33
CA LEU A 115 -12.13 7.19 -6.67
C LEU A 115 -12.66 5.76 -6.70
N VAL A 116 -11.99 4.86 -5.95
CA VAL A 116 -12.17 3.39 -6.04
C VAL A 116 -13.57 2.95 -5.67
N PHE A 117 -14.07 3.40 -4.53
CA PHE A 117 -15.35 2.98 -3.94
C PHE A 117 -16.41 4.10 -3.98
N ALA A 118 -16.22 5.10 -4.82
CA ALA A 118 -17.22 6.14 -5.03
C ALA A 118 -18.55 5.53 -5.49
N ARG A 119 -19.67 6.08 -5.01
CA ARG A 119 -21.02 5.63 -5.38
C ARG A 119 -21.21 5.69 -6.89
N GLU A 120 -20.86 6.83 -7.48
CA GLU A 120 -20.83 7.03 -8.91
C GLU A 120 -19.38 7.12 -9.38
N ARG A 121 -19.12 6.84 -10.65
CA ARG A 121 -17.80 7.03 -11.21
C ARG A 121 -17.45 8.52 -11.22
N ILE A 122 -16.33 8.85 -10.62
CA ILE A 122 -15.76 10.20 -10.61
C ILE A 122 -14.32 10.14 -11.14
N GLY A 123 -13.94 11.15 -11.90
CA GLY A 123 -12.57 11.32 -12.39
C GLY A 123 -11.66 11.99 -11.35
N PRO A 124 -10.36 11.83 -11.47
CA PRO A 124 -9.40 12.58 -10.67
C PRO A 124 -9.42 14.07 -11.06
N GLN A 125 -9.01 14.95 -10.15
CA GLN A 125 -8.92 16.38 -10.45
C GLN A 125 -7.81 16.67 -11.46
N TYR A 126 -6.73 15.86 -11.42
CA TYR A 126 -5.60 15.90 -12.34
C TYR A 126 -4.90 14.56 -12.43
N VAL A 127 -4.09 14.38 -13.46
CA VAL A 127 -3.26 13.20 -13.66
C VAL A 127 -1.82 13.56 -14.05
N PRO A 128 -0.81 12.74 -13.64
CA PRO A 128 -0.92 11.64 -12.69
C PRO A 128 -1.33 12.10 -11.30
N VAL A 129 -2.08 11.26 -10.58
CA VAL A 129 -2.46 11.50 -9.18
C VAL A 129 -1.22 11.35 -8.30
N ASP A 130 -0.81 12.41 -7.63
CA ASP A 130 0.26 12.41 -6.64
C ASP A 130 -0.28 12.52 -5.21
N GLU A 131 0.60 12.61 -4.22
CA GLU A 131 0.21 12.65 -2.81
C GLU A 131 -0.46 13.97 -2.40
N ALA A 132 -0.39 15.01 -3.24
CA ALA A 132 -1.07 16.28 -3.03
C ALA A 132 -2.53 16.28 -3.52
N HIS A 133 -2.94 15.23 -4.26
CA HIS A 133 -4.33 15.10 -4.71
C HIS A 133 -5.28 15.01 -3.50
N PRO A 134 -6.45 15.68 -3.53
CA PRO A 134 -7.43 15.61 -2.45
C PRO A 134 -7.84 14.17 -2.11
N GLN A 135 -7.99 13.90 -0.82
CA GLN A 135 -8.49 12.65 -0.28
C GLN A 135 -9.95 12.84 0.14
N VAL A 136 -10.88 12.30 -0.63
CA VAL A 136 -12.34 12.52 -0.48
C VAL A 136 -13.15 11.20 -0.55
N PRO A 137 -12.77 10.15 0.21
CA PRO A 137 -13.44 8.86 0.14
C PRO A 137 -14.90 8.95 0.56
N GLN A 138 -15.74 8.11 -0.05
CA GLN A 138 -17.16 7.96 0.28
C GLN A 138 -17.42 6.67 1.08
N ASP A 139 -16.39 5.93 1.40
CA ASP A 139 -16.43 4.63 2.08
C ASP A 139 -15.60 4.62 3.36
N SER A 140 -15.91 3.68 4.25
CA SER A 140 -15.27 3.56 5.56
C SER A 140 -13.84 3.02 5.47
N TYR A 141 -13.50 2.27 4.41
CA TYR A 141 -12.13 1.78 4.19
C TYR A 141 -11.19 2.93 3.81
N GLY A 142 -11.54 3.71 2.79
CA GLY A 142 -10.77 4.89 2.38
C GLY A 142 -10.63 5.90 3.51
N LEU A 143 -11.73 6.16 4.26
CA LEU A 143 -11.69 7.04 5.43
C LEU A 143 -10.75 6.49 6.51
N SER A 144 -10.76 5.18 6.80
CA SER A 144 -9.86 4.57 7.77
C SER A 144 -8.39 4.81 7.42
N LYS A 145 -8.04 4.82 6.12
CA LYS A 145 -6.67 5.06 5.67
C LYS A 145 -6.23 6.51 5.90
N ILE A 146 -7.13 7.48 5.71
CA ILE A 146 -6.86 8.88 6.06
C ILE A 146 -6.62 9.03 7.56
N VAL A 147 -7.46 8.43 8.39
CA VAL A 147 -7.30 8.48 9.86
C VAL A 147 -5.99 7.83 10.29
N ASN A 148 -5.57 6.75 9.64
CA ASN A 148 -4.29 6.09 9.90
C ASN A 148 -3.09 6.99 9.54
N GLU A 149 -3.14 7.72 8.42
CA GLU A 149 -2.12 8.72 8.07
C GLU A 149 -2.06 9.87 9.08
N GLN A 150 -3.22 10.36 9.54
CA GLN A 150 -3.29 11.38 10.61
C GLN A 150 -2.78 10.86 11.95
N THR A 151 -3.00 9.58 12.26
CA THR A 151 -2.44 8.92 13.44
C THR A 151 -0.91 8.86 13.33
N ALA A 152 -0.37 8.53 12.16
CA ALA A 152 1.08 8.54 11.91
C ALA A 152 1.68 9.93 12.14
N ASP A 153 1.03 10.99 11.63
CA ASP A 153 1.45 12.38 11.84
C ASP A 153 1.44 12.78 13.32
N MET A 154 0.40 12.37 14.05
CA MET A 154 0.28 12.64 15.48
C MET A 154 1.39 11.94 16.27
N ILE A 155 1.64 10.66 16.00
CA ILE A 155 2.71 9.88 16.65
C ILE A 155 4.07 10.50 16.38
N HIS A 156 4.35 10.86 15.11
CA HIS A 156 5.60 11.52 14.75
C HIS A 156 5.78 12.83 15.52
N ARG A 157 4.78 13.71 15.55
CA ARG A 157 4.86 14.99 16.30
C ARG A 157 5.12 14.80 17.79
N ARG A 158 4.54 13.74 18.37
CA ARG A 158 4.65 13.44 19.81
C ARG A 158 5.99 12.83 20.19
N THR A 159 6.57 11.97 19.34
CA THR A 159 7.67 11.08 19.71
C THR A 159 8.92 11.19 18.84
N GLY A 160 8.84 11.84 17.69
CA GLY A 160 9.88 11.85 16.66
C GLY A 160 10.01 10.53 15.88
N MET A 161 9.14 9.53 16.12
CA MET A 161 9.15 8.26 15.40
C MET A 161 8.90 8.51 13.91
N GLN A 162 9.73 7.93 13.04
CA GLN A 162 9.50 7.96 11.59
C GLN A 162 8.36 7.01 11.23
N VAL A 163 7.34 7.52 10.53
CA VAL A 163 6.24 6.69 10.03
C VAL A 163 6.02 6.96 8.54
N VAL A 164 6.22 5.94 7.71
CA VAL A 164 5.99 6.03 6.27
C VAL A 164 4.68 5.33 5.92
N SER A 165 3.73 6.09 5.39
CA SER A 165 2.40 5.60 4.99
C SER A 165 2.39 5.28 3.50
N PHE A 166 2.18 4.02 3.11
CA PHE A 166 2.14 3.61 1.72
C PHE A 166 0.73 3.64 1.16
N ARG A 167 0.41 4.62 0.32
CA ARG A 167 -0.79 4.60 -0.52
C ARG A 167 -0.56 3.60 -1.65
N LEU A 168 -0.83 2.34 -1.35
CA LEU A 168 -0.63 1.24 -2.28
C LEU A 168 -1.64 1.33 -3.42
N GLY A 169 -1.15 1.24 -4.66
CA GLY A 169 -1.97 0.90 -5.81
C GLY A 169 -2.50 -0.53 -5.68
N ASN A 170 -3.30 -0.98 -6.65
CA ASN A 170 -3.84 -2.33 -6.62
C ASN A 170 -2.71 -3.39 -6.58
N VAL A 171 -2.57 -4.07 -5.47
CA VAL A 171 -1.48 -5.04 -5.22
C VAL A 171 -1.73 -6.33 -6.00
N ILE A 172 -0.72 -6.74 -6.79
CA ILE A 172 -0.76 -7.92 -7.66
C ILE A 172 0.33 -8.89 -7.24
N ALA A 173 -0.06 -10.13 -6.95
CA ALA A 173 0.89 -11.22 -6.75
C ALA A 173 1.31 -11.82 -8.11
N PRO A 174 2.51 -12.42 -8.24
CA PRO A 174 3.02 -12.92 -9.52
C PRO A 174 2.10 -13.90 -10.26
N ASP A 175 1.39 -14.75 -9.54
CA ASP A 175 0.41 -15.70 -10.06
C ASP A 175 -0.85 -15.02 -10.64
N ALA A 176 -1.17 -13.81 -10.21
CA ALA A 176 -2.33 -13.07 -10.68
C ALA A 176 -2.14 -12.44 -12.08
N TYR A 177 -0.92 -12.38 -12.61
CA TYR A 177 -0.68 -11.89 -13.97
C TYR A 177 -1.37 -12.73 -15.06
N GLU A 178 -1.62 -14.01 -14.78
CA GLU A 178 -2.38 -14.90 -15.69
C GLU A 178 -3.77 -14.36 -16.04
N ARG A 179 -4.33 -13.47 -15.21
CA ARG A 179 -5.65 -12.86 -15.42
C ARG A 179 -5.61 -11.62 -16.32
N PHE A 180 -4.46 -11.02 -16.54
CA PHE A 180 -4.34 -9.76 -17.28
C PHE A 180 -4.89 -9.84 -18.72
N PRO A 181 -4.66 -10.92 -19.49
CA PRO A 181 -5.23 -11.04 -20.84
C PRO A 181 -6.75 -10.89 -20.90
N SER A 182 -7.46 -11.15 -19.80
CA SER A 182 -8.91 -11.07 -19.79
C SER A 182 -9.48 -9.65 -19.75
N PHE A 183 -8.63 -8.63 -19.46
CA PHE A 183 -9.11 -7.25 -19.28
C PHE A 183 -8.23 -6.16 -19.88
N VAL A 184 -6.99 -6.43 -20.26
CA VAL A 184 -6.03 -5.39 -20.65
C VAL A 184 -6.45 -4.53 -21.85
N HIS A 185 -7.40 -5.02 -22.66
CA HIS A 185 -7.95 -4.30 -23.82
C HIS A 185 -9.31 -3.65 -23.53
N ASP A 186 -9.88 -3.81 -22.33
CA ASP A 186 -11.16 -3.22 -21.96
C ASP A 186 -10.97 -2.03 -21.00
N PRO A 187 -11.07 -0.77 -21.49
CA PRO A 187 -10.86 0.42 -20.68
C PRO A 187 -11.85 0.57 -19.50
N GLU A 188 -13.00 -0.10 -19.53
CA GLU A 188 -13.95 -0.09 -18.40
C GLU A 188 -13.41 -0.83 -17.19
N GLN A 189 -12.66 -1.89 -17.46
CA GLN A 189 -12.03 -2.66 -16.42
C GLN A 189 -10.99 -1.80 -15.70
N ARG A 190 -11.04 -1.81 -14.37
CA ARG A 190 -10.05 -1.15 -13.52
C ARG A 190 -9.98 0.40 -13.63
N GLU A 191 -10.94 1.05 -14.32
CA GLU A 191 -10.96 2.52 -14.44
C GLU A 191 -11.00 3.24 -13.09
N ARG A 192 -11.70 2.67 -12.08
CA ARG A 192 -11.86 3.26 -10.75
C ARG A 192 -10.56 3.30 -9.93
N ILE A 193 -9.59 2.47 -10.28
CA ILE A 193 -8.22 2.50 -9.72
C ILE A 193 -7.24 3.17 -10.67
N LEU A 194 -7.73 3.93 -11.65
CA LEU A 194 -6.91 4.56 -12.69
C LEU A 194 -5.94 3.58 -13.35
N TRP A 195 -6.37 2.33 -13.50
CA TRP A 195 -5.58 1.22 -14.06
C TRP A 195 -4.23 1.01 -13.38
N SER A 196 -4.06 1.52 -12.16
CA SER A 196 -2.82 1.38 -11.39
C SER A 196 -2.66 -0.05 -10.88
N TYR A 197 -1.43 -0.44 -10.58
CA TYR A 197 -1.08 -1.66 -9.88
C TYR A 197 0.30 -1.54 -9.24
N ILE A 198 0.63 -2.51 -8.38
CA ILE A 198 1.97 -2.72 -7.85
C ILE A 198 2.22 -4.21 -7.64
N ASP A 199 3.37 -4.70 -8.09
CA ASP A 199 3.79 -6.08 -7.78
C ASP A 199 4.15 -6.21 -6.29
N THR A 200 3.75 -7.32 -5.68
CA THR A 200 4.05 -7.61 -4.26
C THR A 200 5.54 -7.59 -3.95
N ARG A 201 6.40 -7.96 -4.89
CA ARG A 201 7.86 -7.98 -4.72
C ARG A 201 8.44 -6.56 -4.67
N ASP A 202 7.94 -5.66 -5.51
CA ASP A 202 8.33 -4.25 -5.52
C ASP A 202 7.81 -3.52 -4.28
N ALA A 203 6.58 -3.81 -3.85
CA ALA A 203 6.04 -3.27 -2.61
C ALA A 203 6.81 -3.77 -1.38
N ALA A 204 7.28 -5.02 -1.38
CA ALA A 204 8.11 -5.57 -0.32
C ALA A 204 9.49 -4.89 -0.24
N GLU A 205 10.11 -4.63 -1.40
CA GLU A 205 11.37 -3.87 -1.47
C GLU A 205 11.16 -2.43 -0.99
N ALA A 206 10.05 -1.77 -1.36
CA ALA A 206 9.71 -0.44 -0.86
C ALA A 206 9.59 -0.43 0.68
N CYS A 207 8.95 -1.46 1.28
CA CYS A 207 8.86 -1.60 2.75
C CYS A 207 10.25 -1.65 3.40
N ARG A 208 11.17 -2.44 2.85
CA ARG A 208 12.54 -2.55 3.36
C ARG A 208 13.27 -1.21 3.27
N LEU A 209 13.24 -0.58 2.10
CA LEU A 209 13.91 0.71 1.89
C LEU A 209 13.34 1.80 2.80
N ALA A 210 12.04 1.81 3.08
CA ALA A 210 11.43 2.76 4.01
C ALA A 210 11.85 2.51 5.47
N VAL A 211 12.07 1.25 5.86
CA VAL A 211 12.63 0.90 7.18
C VAL A 211 14.10 1.33 7.28
N GLU A 212 14.87 1.21 6.20
CA GLU A 212 16.29 1.60 6.18
C GLU A 212 16.52 3.11 6.05
N ALA A 213 15.61 3.82 5.37
CA ALA A 213 15.72 5.26 5.18
C ALA A 213 15.70 6.03 6.49
N GLU A 214 16.38 7.17 6.49
CA GLU A 214 16.49 8.06 7.64
C GLU A 214 15.93 9.46 7.32
N GLY A 215 15.38 10.12 8.34
CA GLY A 215 15.01 11.53 8.24
C GLY A 215 13.74 11.81 7.45
N LEU A 216 12.90 10.79 7.18
CA LEU A 216 11.65 10.96 6.42
C LEU A 216 10.53 11.59 7.25
N GLY A 217 10.62 11.54 8.58
CA GLY A 217 9.56 12.03 9.47
C GLY A 217 8.27 11.22 9.33
N SER A 218 7.13 11.90 9.23
CA SER A 218 5.85 11.31 8.83
C SER A 218 5.55 11.69 7.38
N VAL A 219 5.43 10.70 6.50
CA VAL A 219 5.25 10.95 5.07
C VAL A 219 4.36 9.90 4.42
N ALA A 220 3.44 10.34 3.56
CA ALA A 220 2.69 9.46 2.67
C ALA A 220 3.40 9.35 1.31
N LEU A 221 3.43 8.14 0.75
CA LEU A 221 4.04 7.82 -0.55
C LEU A 221 3.10 6.91 -1.36
N ASN A 222 2.87 7.28 -2.61
CA ASN A 222 2.24 6.36 -3.55
C ASN A 222 3.21 5.26 -3.94
N ILE A 223 2.77 4.01 -3.86
CA ILE A 223 3.54 2.84 -4.27
C ILE A 223 2.79 2.15 -5.41
N ALA A 224 3.23 2.40 -6.62
CA ALA A 224 2.63 1.90 -7.86
C ALA A 224 3.73 1.52 -8.87
N ALA A 225 3.41 0.69 -9.85
CA ALA A 225 4.26 0.42 -11.00
C ALA A 225 4.41 1.68 -11.87
N ASP A 226 5.42 1.70 -12.73
CA ASP A 226 5.67 2.83 -13.65
C ASP A 226 4.65 2.89 -14.79
N ASP A 227 3.97 1.78 -15.05
CA ASP A 227 3.03 1.63 -16.15
C ASP A 227 1.62 1.30 -15.66
N SER A 228 0.66 1.49 -16.56
CA SER A 228 -0.73 1.08 -16.34
C SER A 228 -0.91 -0.43 -16.57
N SER A 229 -1.93 -1.01 -15.98
CA SER A 229 -2.32 -2.42 -16.17
C SER A 229 -3.05 -2.69 -17.49
N MET A 230 -2.98 -1.79 -18.48
CA MET A 230 -3.74 -1.85 -19.72
C MET A 230 -2.84 -1.87 -20.95
N ALA A 231 -3.25 -2.54 -22.01
CA ALA A 231 -2.61 -2.49 -23.31
C ALA A 231 -2.90 -1.19 -24.07
N VAL A 232 -3.96 -0.49 -23.69
CA VAL A 232 -4.34 0.82 -24.26
C VAL A 232 -3.46 1.93 -23.64
N PRO A 233 -2.92 2.86 -24.45
CA PRO A 233 -2.11 3.98 -23.94
C PRO A 233 -2.88 4.84 -22.92
N SER A 234 -2.19 5.31 -21.89
CA SER A 234 -2.80 6.00 -20.75
C SER A 234 -3.57 7.27 -21.14
N ARG A 235 -3.08 8.01 -22.15
CA ARG A 235 -3.78 9.18 -22.66
C ARG A 235 -5.09 8.84 -23.38
N GLU A 236 -5.13 7.71 -24.08
CA GLU A 236 -6.35 7.20 -24.73
C GLU A 236 -7.36 6.70 -23.69
N LEU A 237 -6.88 6.01 -22.64
CA LEU A 237 -7.72 5.61 -21.50
C LEU A 237 -8.41 6.82 -20.87
N MET A 238 -7.66 7.89 -20.60
CA MET A 238 -8.20 9.13 -20.04
C MET A 238 -9.22 9.79 -20.99
N ALA A 239 -8.91 9.88 -22.27
CA ALA A 239 -9.83 10.46 -23.25
C ALA A 239 -11.14 9.67 -23.38
N ALA A 240 -11.07 8.35 -23.30
CA ALA A 240 -12.22 7.48 -23.42
C ALA A 240 -13.10 7.45 -22.16
N ARG A 241 -12.49 7.47 -20.96
CA ARG A 241 -13.21 7.20 -19.71
C ARG A 241 -13.39 8.43 -18.83
N PHE A 242 -12.51 9.41 -18.90
CA PHE A 242 -12.52 10.64 -18.10
C PHE A 242 -12.31 11.88 -18.98
N PRO A 243 -13.17 12.09 -20.03
CA PRO A 243 -13.01 13.22 -20.94
C PRO A 243 -13.18 14.59 -20.28
N GLU A 244 -13.75 14.63 -19.06
CA GLU A 244 -13.89 15.83 -18.25
C GLU A 244 -12.58 16.29 -17.60
N VAL A 245 -11.61 15.39 -17.40
CA VAL A 245 -10.30 15.72 -16.79
C VAL A 245 -9.45 16.49 -17.78
N ARG A 246 -9.05 17.71 -17.42
CA ARG A 246 -8.28 18.62 -18.28
C ARG A 246 -6.87 18.92 -17.76
N ASP A 247 -6.62 18.72 -16.46
CA ASP A 247 -5.32 19.00 -15.85
C ASP A 247 -4.40 17.75 -15.99
N PHE A 248 -3.54 17.81 -17.00
CA PHE A 248 -2.51 16.81 -17.27
C PHE A 248 -1.15 17.40 -16.88
N ARG A 249 -0.58 16.96 -15.78
CA ARG A 249 0.68 17.48 -15.24
C ARG A 249 1.93 16.88 -15.88
N THR A 250 1.75 15.81 -16.67
CA THR A 250 2.80 15.20 -17.52
C THR A 250 2.25 14.92 -18.91
N ALA A 251 3.12 14.54 -19.83
CA ALA A 251 2.72 14.18 -21.19
C ALA A 251 1.91 12.88 -21.26
N LEU A 252 2.00 12.01 -20.25
CA LEU A 252 1.45 10.65 -20.23
C LEU A 252 1.85 9.88 -21.50
N ALA A 253 3.15 9.70 -21.70
CA ALA A 253 3.67 8.99 -22.85
C ALA A 253 3.37 7.49 -22.76
N GLY A 254 2.87 6.89 -23.83
CA GLY A 254 2.59 5.46 -23.89
C GLY A 254 1.68 4.98 -22.76
N HIS A 255 2.17 4.08 -21.94
CA HIS A 255 1.42 3.42 -20.87
C HIS A 255 1.81 3.89 -19.47
N GLU A 256 2.34 5.10 -19.32
CA GLU A 256 2.72 5.65 -18.01
C GLU A 256 1.60 5.54 -17.00
N SER A 257 1.94 5.21 -15.75
CA SER A 257 0.99 5.12 -14.64
C SER A 257 0.27 6.45 -14.39
N LEU A 258 -1.02 6.37 -14.11
CA LEU A 258 -1.83 7.53 -13.72
C LEU A 258 -1.80 7.78 -12.19
N LEU A 259 -1.11 6.92 -11.45
CA LEU A 259 -0.77 7.10 -10.04
C LEU A 259 0.74 7.34 -9.95
N SER A 260 1.15 8.57 -9.62
CA SER A 260 2.56 8.95 -9.57
C SER A 260 3.28 8.30 -8.40
N ASN A 261 4.39 7.64 -8.68
CA ASN A 261 5.30 7.04 -7.67
C ASN A 261 6.62 7.84 -7.52
N GLU A 262 6.72 9.00 -8.14
CA GLU A 262 7.96 9.79 -8.23
C GLU A 262 8.50 10.23 -6.86
N LYS A 263 7.59 10.51 -5.90
CA LYS A 263 7.99 10.86 -4.54
C LYS A 263 8.64 9.67 -3.82
N ALA A 264 8.09 8.46 -3.99
CA ALA A 264 8.67 7.24 -3.44
C ALA A 264 10.04 6.94 -4.06
N LYS A 265 10.18 7.02 -5.37
CA LYS A 265 11.46 6.87 -6.07
C LYS A 265 12.53 7.79 -5.51
N ARG A 266 12.21 9.08 -5.37
CA ARG A 266 13.15 10.09 -4.89
C ARG A 266 13.54 9.90 -3.42
N LEU A 267 12.56 9.63 -2.54
CA LEU A 267 12.81 9.58 -1.09
C LEU A 267 13.39 8.24 -0.63
N LEU A 268 13.04 7.14 -1.29
CA LEU A 268 13.50 5.80 -0.92
C LEU A 268 14.62 5.28 -1.82
N ASN A 269 15.00 6.01 -2.88
CA ASN A 269 15.85 5.49 -3.96
C ASN A 269 15.33 4.15 -4.49
N TRP A 270 14.00 4.06 -4.60
CA TRP A 270 13.26 2.86 -4.99
C TRP A 270 12.92 2.91 -6.48
N GLN A 271 12.88 1.75 -7.13
CA GLN A 271 12.41 1.60 -8.51
C GLN A 271 11.59 0.32 -8.60
N PRO A 272 10.36 0.35 -9.13
CA PRO A 272 9.63 -0.88 -9.46
C PRO A 272 10.34 -1.62 -10.60
N LYS A 273 10.39 -2.95 -10.50
CA LYS A 273 11.15 -3.81 -11.44
C LYS A 273 10.26 -4.81 -12.16
N TYR A 274 9.07 -5.06 -11.65
CA TYR A 274 8.19 -6.11 -12.15
C TYR A 274 6.99 -5.50 -12.87
N ALA A 275 7.02 -5.55 -14.21
CA ALA A 275 5.91 -5.13 -15.05
C ALA A 275 5.08 -6.34 -15.50
N TRP A 276 3.76 -6.21 -15.56
CA TRP A 276 2.90 -7.26 -16.07
C TRP A 276 3.22 -7.63 -17.54
N ARG A 277 3.71 -6.66 -18.30
CA ARG A 277 4.10 -6.84 -19.70
C ARG A 277 5.23 -7.85 -19.88
N ASP A 278 6.06 -8.04 -18.88
CA ASP A 278 7.14 -9.05 -18.89
C ASP A 278 6.59 -10.47 -18.69
N HIS A 279 5.36 -10.60 -18.14
CA HIS A 279 4.73 -11.87 -17.82
C HIS A 279 3.67 -12.29 -18.83
N VAL A 280 3.05 -11.35 -19.54
CA VAL A 280 1.94 -11.58 -20.48
C VAL A 280 2.44 -11.41 -21.92
N LYS A 281 2.53 -12.51 -22.66
CA LYS A 281 2.96 -12.48 -24.07
C LYS A 281 1.80 -12.07 -25.00
N GLY A 282 2.10 -11.29 -26.02
CA GLY A 282 1.15 -10.94 -27.10
C GLY A 282 0.08 -9.93 -26.67
N TRP A 283 0.30 -9.17 -25.62
CA TRP A 283 -0.60 -8.12 -25.14
C TRP A 283 -0.71 -6.93 -26.12
N GLU A 284 0.22 -6.82 -27.07
CA GLU A 284 0.28 -5.78 -28.11
C GLU A 284 -0.75 -6.03 -29.24
N LYS A 285 -1.40 -7.19 -29.26
CA LYS A 285 -2.36 -7.63 -30.31
C LYS A 285 -3.78 -7.41 -29.86
#